data_cd61c5203fc9134a24fe30589899c620
#
_entry.id   cd61c5203fc9134a24fe30589899c620
#
_cell.length_a   1.000
_cell.length_b   1.000
_cell.length_c   1.000
_cell.angle_alpha   90.00
_cell.angle_beta   90.00
_cell.angle_gamma   90.00
#
_symmetry.space_group_name_H-M   'P 1'
#
loop_
_entity.id
_entity.type
_entity.pdbx_description
1 polymer ?
#
loop_
_entity_poly.entity_id
_entity_poly.type
_entity_poly.pdbx_seq_one_letter_code
_entity_poly.pdbx_strand_id
1 'polypeptide(L)'
;ITTEEQRAEVEAYIAATAKRSERDRMADTKTVSGAFTGAYAVHPLTGKQLPIWIGDYVLASYGTGAVMAVPAGDDRDYAFAKHFKGAKGMQEPINIFDKDISEAAFTDKDGMTYQNSDILNGCTNFGEAVAKVLAALEAKGAGKAKVNYRLRDAVFSRQRYWGEPFPVYYENGLPQMIGEEHLPIHLPEVEKYLPTEEGNPPLGNATAWAWDTINHKVVSNELIDNQTIFPLELNTMPGWAGSSWYWLEYMMEKGDRTVFPT
;
A
#
# COMPACT_ATOMS: atom_id res chain seq x y z
N ILE A 1 1.80 6.79 -23.27
CA ILE A 1 0.59 7.50 -23.66
C ILE A 1 0.79 9.00 -23.84
N THR A 2 1.89 9.57 -23.35
CA THR A 2 2.21 10.99 -23.48
C THR A 2 2.44 11.37 -24.96
N THR A 3 1.75 12.41 -25.43
CA THR A 3 1.98 12.93 -26.79
C THR A 3 3.31 13.67 -26.87
N GLU A 4 3.87 13.80 -28.08
CA GLU A 4 5.15 14.49 -28.29
C GLU A 4 5.10 15.95 -27.82
N GLU A 5 3.98 16.62 -28.06
CA GLU A 5 3.75 18.01 -27.65
C GLU A 5 3.81 18.21 -26.12
N GLN A 6 3.37 17.21 -25.32
CA GLN A 6 3.33 17.28 -23.86
C GLN A 6 4.54 16.62 -23.19
N ARG A 7 5.42 15.97 -23.95
CA ARG A 7 6.52 15.17 -23.42
C ARG A 7 7.42 15.95 -22.46
N ALA A 8 7.86 17.13 -22.87
CA ALA A 8 8.80 17.93 -22.07
C ALA A 8 8.21 18.33 -20.69
N GLU A 9 6.93 18.72 -20.67
CA GLU A 9 6.22 19.09 -19.43
C GLU A 9 6.03 17.88 -18.54
N VAL A 10 5.61 16.74 -19.08
CA VAL A 10 5.41 15.49 -18.35
C VAL A 10 6.71 14.96 -17.77
N GLU A 11 7.80 14.94 -18.53
CA GLU A 11 9.12 14.50 -18.04
C GLU A 11 9.67 15.41 -16.94
N ALA A 12 9.52 16.72 -17.08
CA ALA A 12 9.88 17.67 -16.03
C ALA A 12 9.08 17.46 -14.74
N TYR A 13 7.78 17.22 -14.86
CA TYR A 13 6.91 16.92 -13.73
C TYR A 13 7.31 15.60 -13.02
N ILE A 14 7.55 14.54 -13.78
CA ILE A 14 8.02 13.25 -13.23
C ILE A 14 9.34 13.43 -12.48
N ALA A 15 10.31 14.14 -13.06
CA ALA A 15 11.60 14.38 -12.42
C ALA A 15 11.49 15.19 -11.12
N ALA A 16 10.56 16.13 -11.05
CA ALA A 16 10.29 16.91 -9.85
C ALA A 16 9.63 16.08 -8.75
N THR A 17 8.63 15.26 -9.11
CA THR A 17 7.86 14.46 -8.15
C THR A 17 8.62 13.22 -7.66
N ALA A 18 9.54 12.65 -8.45
CA ALA A 18 10.39 11.51 -8.07
C ALA A 18 11.28 11.80 -6.83
N LYS A 19 11.51 13.06 -6.49
CA LYS A 19 12.27 13.47 -5.30
C LYS A 19 11.43 13.44 -4.01
N ARG A 20 10.12 13.26 -4.10
CA ARG A 20 9.19 13.24 -2.96
C ARG A 20 8.81 11.81 -2.60
N SER A 21 8.88 11.46 -1.32
CA SER A 21 8.40 10.16 -0.86
C SER A 21 6.86 10.07 -0.96
N GLU A 22 6.32 8.84 -1.03
CA GLU A 22 4.86 8.64 -1.00
C GLU A 22 4.22 9.23 0.27
N ARG A 23 4.92 9.12 1.40
CA ARG A 23 4.49 9.70 2.67
C ARG A 23 4.39 11.23 2.60
N ASP A 24 5.37 11.89 1.99
CA ASP A 24 5.36 13.34 1.83
C ASP A 24 4.23 13.80 0.92
N ARG A 25 3.98 13.07 -0.15
CA ARG A 25 2.86 13.33 -1.07
C ARG A 25 1.49 13.14 -0.40
N MET A 26 1.34 12.12 0.46
CA MET A 26 0.11 11.90 1.22
C MET A 26 -0.13 12.98 2.28
N ALA A 27 0.93 13.52 2.89
CA ALA A 27 0.85 14.55 3.92
C ALA A 27 0.58 15.95 3.35
N ASP A 28 0.99 16.21 2.11
CA ASP A 28 0.80 17.50 1.45
C ASP A 28 -0.58 17.58 0.80
N THR A 29 -1.53 18.16 1.53
CA THR A 29 -2.91 18.40 1.04
C THR A 29 -3.10 19.80 0.45
N LYS A 30 -2.07 20.67 0.48
CA LYS A 30 -2.18 22.08 0.10
C LYS A 30 -1.63 22.38 -1.30
N THR A 31 -0.68 21.59 -1.77
CA THR A 31 -0.05 21.80 -3.07
C THR A 31 -0.80 21.00 -4.13
N VAL A 32 -1.43 21.70 -5.07
CA VAL A 32 -2.06 21.09 -6.24
C VAL A 32 -1.08 21.16 -7.40
N SER A 33 -0.68 20.02 -7.94
CA SER A 33 0.23 19.92 -9.07
C SER A 33 -0.12 18.76 -10.00
N GLY A 34 0.21 18.88 -11.28
CA GLY A 34 -0.04 17.87 -12.29
C GLY A 34 0.42 18.29 -13.66
N ALA A 35 0.39 17.37 -14.62
CA ALA A 35 0.66 17.65 -16.03
C ALA A 35 -0.30 16.88 -16.92
N PHE A 36 -0.74 17.53 -18.01
CA PHE A 36 -1.58 16.91 -19.01
C PHE A 36 -0.74 16.03 -19.96
N THR A 37 -1.17 14.78 -20.18
CA THR A 37 -0.41 13.84 -21.02
C THR A 37 -0.65 14.03 -22.52
N GLY A 38 -1.65 14.83 -22.92
CA GLY A 38 -2.09 14.95 -24.31
C GLY A 38 -3.00 13.81 -24.78
N ALA A 39 -3.10 12.74 -23.98
CA ALA A 39 -3.92 11.57 -24.31
C ALA A 39 -5.30 11.62 -23.63
N TYR A 40 -6.22 10.81 -24.18
CA TYR A 40 -7.58 10.68 -23.67
C TYR A 40 -7.97 9.22 -23.49
N ALA A 41 -8.75 8.94 -22.46
CA ALA A 41 -9.43 7.67 -22.25
C ALA A 41 -10.88 7.77 -22.71
N VAL A 42 -11.45 6.67 -23.17
CA VAL A 42 -12.87 6.60 -23.54
C VAL A 42 -13.68 6.15 -22.33
N HIS A 43 -14.63 6.97 -21.89
CA HIS A 43 -15.53 6.61 -20.79
C HIS A 43 -16.38 5.39 -21.19
N PRO A 44 -16.33 4.27 -20.44
CA PRO A 44 -16.90 3.01 -20.89
C PRO A 44 -18.43 3.01 -21.04
N LEU A 45 -19.13 3.85 -20.31
CA LEU A 45 -20.60 3.92 -20.38
C LEU A 45 -21.09 4.96 -21.40
N THR A 46 -20.44 6.11 -21.52
CA THR A 46 -20.90 7.24 -22.32
C THR A 46 -20.19 7.38 -23.66
N GLY A 47 -19.00 6.78 -23.84
CA GLY A 47 -18.15 6.96 -25.00
C GLY A 47 -17.44 8.32 -25.08
N LYS A 48 -17.61 9.19 -24.07
CA LYS A 48 -16.93 10.50 -24.04
C LYS A 48 -15.43 10.32 -23.83
N GLN A 49 -14.67 11.22 -24.46
CA GLN A 49 -13.22 11.28 -24.23
C GLN A 49 -12.93 12.04 -22.92
N LEU A 50 -12.17 11.40 -22.03
CA LEU A 50 -11.72 11.96 -20.76
C LEU A 50 -10.22 12.23 -20.84
N PRO A 51 -9.75 13.44 -20.52
CA PRO A 51 -8.32 13.76 -20.56
C PRO A 51 -7.56 12.99 -19.49
N ILE A 52 -6.36 12.52 -19.86
CA ILE A 52 -5.48 11.82 -18.93
C ILE A 52 -4.44 12.80 -18.40
N TRP A 53 -4.44 12.98 -17.10
CA TRP A 53 -3.48 13.79 -16.35
C TRP A 53 -2.63 12.92 -15.43
N ILE A 54 -1.42 13.35 -15.16
CA ILE A 54 -0.63 12.83 -14.06
C ILE A 54 -0.66 13.84 -12.90
N GLY A 55 -0.83 13.33 -11.68
CA GLY A 55 -0.86 14.14 -10.47
C GLY A 55 -0.22 13.37 -9.31
N ASP A 56 0.60 14.02 -8.52
CA ASP A 56 1.33 13.37 -7.43
C ASP A 56 0.46 12.99 -6.22
N TYR A 57 -0.75 13.51 -6.13
CA TYR A 57 -1.74 13.09 -5.14
C TYR A 57 -2.41 11.75 -5.48
N VAL A 58 -2.28 11.26 -6.71
CA VAL A 58 -2.80 9.97 -7.15
C VAL A 58 -1.80 8.87 -6.77
N LEU A 59 -2.23 7.94 -5.92
CA LEU A 59 -1.37 6.87 -5.44
C LEU A 59 -1.27 5.74 -6.47
N ALA A 60 -0.05 5.35 -6.84
CA ALA A 60 0.19 4.23 -7.76
C ALA A 60 -0.30 2.88 -7.23
N SER A 61 -0.39 2.74 -5.89
CA SER A 61 -0.92 1.56 -5.21
C SER A 61 -2.45 1.44 -5.24
N TYR A 62 -3.16 2.47 -5.72
CA TYR A 62 -4.62 2.45 -5.79
C TYR A 62 -5.10 1.83 -7.10
N GLY A 63 -5.72 0.66 -7.00
CA GLY A 63 -6.23 -0.08 -8.17
C GLY A 63 -5.13 -0.50 -9.14
N THR A 64 -5.18 0.02 -10.36
CA THR A 64 -4.18 -0.20 -11.42
C THR A 64 -3.15 0.92 -11.51
N GLY A 65 -3.24 1.93 -10.64
CA GLY A 65 -2.50 3.18 -10.74
C GLY A 65 -3.14 4.20 -11.67
N ALA A 66 -4.18 3.83 -12.40
CA ALA A 66 -5.02 4.74 -13.18
C ALA A 66 -6.40 4.84 -12.52
N VAL A 67 -6.81 6.03 -12.14
CA VAL A 67 -8.03 6.32 -11.40
C VAL A 67 -8.88 7.33 -12.19
N MET A 68 -10.18 7.11 -12.25
CA MET A 68 -11.10 8.11 -12.79
C MET A 68 -11.39 9.16 -11.71
N ALA A 69 -11.07 10.42 -12.03
CA ALA A 69 -11.37 11.55 -11.15
C ALA A 69 -12.87 11.80 -11.03
N VAL A 70 -13.30 12.21 -9.85
CA VAL A 70 -14.71 12.49 -9.52
C VAL A 70 -14.86 13.87 -8.84
N PRO A 71 -14.56 14.96 -9.53
CA PRO A 71 -14.45 16.29 -8.93
C PRO A 71 -15.71 16.83 -8.28
N ALA A 72 -16.88 16.30 -8.61
CA ALA A 72 -18.12 16.69 -7.92
C ALA A 72 -18.25 16.05 -6.51
N GLY A 73 -17.54 14.93 -6.25
CA GLY A 73 -17.67 14.12 -5.03
C GLY A 73 -16.36 13.87 -4.27
N ASP A 74 -15.25 14.46 -4.68
CA ASP A 74 -13.95 14.34 -4.02
C ASP A 74 -13.24 15.70 -3.96
N ASP A 75 -12.80 16.09 -2.77
CA ASP A 75 -12.19 17.41 -2.52
C ASP A 75 -10.87 17.62 -3.25
N ARG A 76 -10.05 16.57 -3.41
CA ARG A 76 -8.75 16.68 -4.10
C ARG A 76 -8.97 16.80 -5.59
N ASP A 77 -9.86 16.00 -6.15
CA ASP A 77 -10.22 16.07 -7.56
C ASP A 77 -10.87 17.41 -7.90
N TYR A 78 -11.72 17.93 -6.99
CA TYR A 78 -12.32 19.25 -7.13
C TYR A 78 -11.26 20.36 -7.12
N ALA A 79 -10.35 20.33 -6.15
CA ALA A 79 -9.25 21.30 -6.05
C ALA A 79 -8.36 21.25 -7.30
N PHE A 80 -8.08 20.05 -7.82
CA PHE A 80 -7.32 19.83 -9.05
C PHE A 80 -8.03 20.45 -10.26
N ALA A 81 -9.30 20.14 -10.45
CA ALA A 81 -10.09 20.67 -11.56
C ALA A 81 -10.21 22.21 -11.49
N LYS A 82 -10.38 22.76 -10.30
CA LYS A 82 -10.45 24.21 -10.07
C LYS A 82 -9.11 24.90 -10.33
N HIS A 83 -7.98 24.30 -9.90
CA HIS A 83 -6.62 24.82 -10.11
C HIS A 83 -6.28 24.89 -11.62
N PHE A 84 -6.59 23.86 -12.37
CA PHE A 84 -6.29 23.78 -13.81
C PHE A 84 -7.43 24.27 -14.70
N LYS A 85 -8.40 24.99 -14.14
CA LYS A 85 -9.51 25.57 -14.90
C LYS A 85 -9.01 26.39 -16.09
N GLY A 86 -9.50 26.06 -17.30
CA GLY A 86 -9.09 26.71 -18.55
C GLY A 86 -7.77 26.22 -19.14
N ALA A 87 -7.05 25.33 -18.46
CA ALA A 87 -5.85 24.70 -19.03
C ALA A 87 -6.23 23.72 -20.14
N LYS A 88 -5.31 23.50 -21.08
CA LYS A 88 -5.47 22.53 -22.17
C LYS A 88 -5.74 21.14 -21.58
N GLY A 89 -6.79 20.47 -22.05
CA GLY A 89 -7.18 19.16 -21.58
C GLY A 89 -7.96 19.14 -20.26
N MET A 90 -8.19 20.27 -19.60
CA MET A 90 -9.06 20.31 -18.43
C MET A 90 -10.52 20.49 -18.84
N GLN A 91 -11.39 19.70 -18.23
CA GLN A 91 -12.84 19.80 -18.40
C GLN A 91 -13.47 20.41 -17.16
N GLU A 92 -14.51 21.22 -17.32
CA GLU A 92 -15.28 21.74 -16.20
C GLU A 92 -16.01 20.59 -15.48
N PRO A 93 -15.98 20.53 -14.16
CA PRO A 93 -16.73 19.55 -13.40
C PRO A 93 -18.24 19.65 -13.69
N ILE A 94 -18.87 18.54 -13.97
CA ILE A 94 -20.32 18.45 -14.08
C ILE A 94 -20.86 18.16 -12.68
N ASN A 95 -21.77 19.00 -12.22
CA ASN A 95 -22.48 18.72 -10.96
C ASN A 95 -23.47 17.56 -11.16
N ILE A 96 -23.17 16.44 -10.53
CA ILE A 96 -23.96 15.21 -10.59
C ILE A 96 -24.90 15.07 -9.39
N PHE A 97 -25.01 16.05 -8.53
CA PHE A 97 -25.83 16.06 -7.33
C PHE A 97 -26.86 17.20 -7.37
N ASP A 98 -27.94 17.04 -6.64
CA ASP A 98 -28.93 18.10 -6.36
C ASP A 98 -28.43 19.11 -5.31
N LYS A 99 -27.13 19.13 -5.04
CA LYS A 99 -26.45 19.99 -4.07
C LYS A 99 -25.60 21.04 -4.77
N ASP A 100 -25.37 22.14 -4.10
CA ASP A 100 -24.45 23.17 -4.59
C ASP A 100 -22.99 22.71 -4.43
N ILE A 101 -22.24 22.71 -5.51
CA ILE A 101 -20.79 22.42 -5.56
C ILE A 101 -19.98 23.62 -6.05
N SER A 102 -20.50 24.82 -5.99
CA SER A 102 -19.81 26.02 -6.50
C SER A 102 -18.51 26.33 -5.75
N GLU A 103 -18.48 26.05 -4.44
CA GLU A 103 -17.35 26.35 -3.56
C GLU A 103 -16.54 25.12 -3.14
N ALA A 104 -17.15 23.94 -3.04
CA ALA A 104 -16.52 22.70 -2.63
C ALA A 104 -17.23 21.49 -3.23
N ALA A 105 -16.56 20.34 -3.28
CA ALA A 105 -17.15 19.06 -3.63
C ALA A 105 -18.22 18.65 -2.60
N PHE A 106 -19.20 17.86 -3.03
CA PHE A 106 -20.15 17.22 -2.12
C PHE A 106 -19.64 15.80 -1.80
N THR A 107 -19.06 15.61 -0.62
CA THR A 107 -18.38 14.37 -0.24
C THR A 107 -19.23 13.38 0.55
N ASP A 108 -20.43 13.79 0.98
CA ASP A 108 -21.35 12.90 1.68
C ASP A 108 -21.86 11.80 0.75
N LYS A 109 -22.09 10.61 1.33
CA LYS A 109 -22.57 9.45 0.59
C LYS A 109 -24.07 9.27 0.59
N ASP A 110 -24.75 10.08 1.37
CA ASP A 110 -26.19 10.06 1.57
C ASP A 110 -26.76 11.49 1.55
N GLY A 111 -28.09 11.59 1.47
CA GLY A 111 -28.78 12.87 1.52
C GLY A 111 -28.71 13.71 0.24
N MET A 112 -28.35 13.09 -0.90
CA MET A 112 -28.37 13.70 -2.22
C MET A 112 -29.21 12.90 -3.20
N THR A 113 -29.56 13.54 -4.31
CA THR A 113 -30.12 12.87 -5.48
C THR A 113 -29.20 13.06 -6.67
N TYR A 114 -28.87 11.97 -7.35
CA TYR A 114 -28.04 12.03 -8.56
C TYR A 114 -28.81 12.63 -9.72
N GLN A 115 -28.15 13.54 -10.44
CA GLN A 115 -28.65 14.19 -11.66
C GLN A 115 -27.53 14.31 -12.69
N ASN A 116 -27.83 14.66 -13.93
CA ASN A 116 -26.85 14.82 -15.03
C ASN A 116 -25.92 13.60 -15.22
N SER A 117 -26.38 12.40 -14.87
CA SER A 117 -25.60 11.17 -14.79
C SER A 117 -26.31 9.98 -15.44
N ASP A 118 -27.15 10.19 -16.43
CA ASP A 118 -27.86 9.16 -17.20
C ASP A 118 -28.50 8.08 -16.29
N ILE A 119 -27.89 6.89 -16.24
CA ILE A 119 -28.40 5.74 -15.48
C ILE A 119 -28.46 5.98 -13.95
N LEU A 120 -27.74 6.97 -13.44
CA LEU A 120 -27.72 7.29 -12.01
C LEU A 120 -28.78 8.30 -11.61
N ASN A 121 -29.40 8.98 -12.58
CA ASN A 121 -30.41 9.98 -12.28
C ASN A 121 -31.51 9.39 -11.38
N GLY A 122 -31.80 10.10 -10.29
CA GLY A 122 -32.80 9.69 -9.31
C GLY A 122 -32.31 8.70 -8.22
N CYS A 123 -31.06 8.19 -8.29
CA CYS A 123 -30.47 7.49 -7.15
C CYS A 123 -30.34 8.44 -5.96
N THR A 124 -30.60 7.96 -4.76
CA THR A 124 -30.65 8.79 -3.54
C THR A 124 -29.51 8.49 -2.57
N ASN A 125 -28.69 7.50 -2.86
CA ASN A 125 -27.54 7.14 -2.05
C ASN A 125 -26.43 6.49 -2.90
N PHE A 126 -25.22 6.49 -2.36
CA PHE A 126 -24.04 5.96 -3.04
C PHE A 126 -24.12 4.47 -3.34
N GLY A 127 -24.70 3.66 -2.44
CA GLY A 127 -24.79 2.21 -2.64
C GLY A 127 -25.66 1.82 -3.84
N GLU A 128 -26.80 2.49 -4.02
CA GLU A 128 -27.67 2.33 -5.18
C GLU A 128 -26.96 2.71 -6.49
N ALA A 129 -26.26 3.85 -6.47
CA ALA A 129 -25.51 4.34 -7.63
C ALA A 129 -24.41 3.35 -8.03
N VAL A 130 -23.62 2.84 -7.07
CA VAL A 130 -22.58 1.82 -7.30
C VAL A 130 -23.19 0.55 -7.91
N ALA A 131 -24.28 0.03 -7.37
CA ALA A 131 -24.92 -1.17 -7.90
C ALA A 131 -25.36 -1.01 -9.36
N LYS A 132 -25.95 0.13 -9.72
CA LYS A 132 -26.33 0.44 -11.12
C LYS A 132 -25.14 0.54 -12.06
N VAL A 133 -24.06 1.21 -11.65
CA VAL A 133 -22.84 1.33 -12.47
C VAL A 133 -22.20 -0.02 -12.68
N LEU A 134 -22.05 -0.84 -11.63
CA LEU A 134 -21.47 -2.18 -11.75
C LEU A 134 -22.26 -3.05 -12.69
N ALA A 135 -23.59 -3.10 -12.56
CA ALA A 135 -24.45 -3.85 -13.48
C ALA A 135 -24.30 -3.39 -14.94
N ALA A 136 -24.22 -2.08 -15.17
CA ALA A 136 -24.05 -1.52 -16.53
C ALA A 136 -22.66 -1.84 -17.12
N LEU A 137 -21.60 -1.82 -16.32
CA LEU A 137 -20.24 -2.17 -16.75
C LEU A 137 -20.11 -3.67 -17.05
N GLU A 138 -20.68 -4.51 -16.22
CA GLU A 138 -20.70 -5.96 -16.42
C GLU A 138 -21.50 -6.35 -17.66
N ALA A 139 -22.67 -5.75 -17.87
CA ALA A 139 -23.49 -5.98 -19.06
C ALA A 139 -22.78 -5.59 -20.37
N LYS A 140 -21.89 -4.58 -20.32
CA LYS A 140 -21.05 -4.19 -21.48
C LYS A 140 -19.74 -4.98 -21.58
N GLY A 141 -19.42 -5.86 -20.64
CA GLY A 141 -18.12 -6.53 -20.57
C GLY A 141 -16.95 -5.56 -20.34
N ALA A 142 -17.22 -4.35 -19.83
CA ALA A 142 -16.23 -3.28 -19.65
C ALA A 142 -15.65 -3.21 -18.24
N GLY A 143 -16.17 -4.03 -17.32
CA GLY A 143 -15.67 -4.08 -15.94
C GLY A 143 -16.39 -5.12 -15.11
N LYS A 144 -15.93 -5.31 -13.89
CA LYS A 144 -16.54 -6.20 -12.90
C LYS A 144 -16.33 -5.65 -11.49
N ALA A 145 -17.20 -6.04 -10.56
CA ALA A 145 -17.01 -5.76 -9.15
C ALA A 145 -15.73 -6.42 -8.64
N LYS A 146 -14.94 -5.67 -7.86
CA LYS A 146 -13.75 -6.17 -7.19
C LYS A 146 -13.68 -5.59 -5.78
N VAL A 147 -13.46 -6.47 -4.79
CA VAL A 147 -13.15 -6.03 -3.42
C VAL A 147 -11.64 -5.83 -3.30
N ASN A 148 -11.23 -4.62 -3.00
CA ASN A 148 -9.84 -4.31 -2.68
C ASN A 148 -9.71 -4.15 -1.16
N TYR A 149 -8.90 -4.98 -0.55
CA TYR A 149 -8.57 -4.85 0.88
C TYR A 149 -7.48 -3.78 1.03
N ARG A 150 -7.75 -2.77 1.83
CA ARG A 150 -6.77 -1.75 2.18
C ARG A 150 -6.36 -1.97 3.63
N LEU A 151 -5.17 -2.56 3.80
CA LEU A 151 -4.53 -2.69 5.10
C LEU A 151 -3.51 -1.56 5.26
N ARG A 152 -3.34 -1.10 6.49
CA ARG A 152 -2.19 -0.25 6.82
C ARG A 152 -0.97 -1.13 6.91
N ASP A 153 0.11 -0.71 6.26
CA ASP A 153 1.41 -1.30 6.49
C ASP A 153 1.78 -1.11 7.96
N ALA A 154 2.19 -2.19 8.59
CA ALA A 154 2.67 -2.19 9.96
C ALA A 154 4.03 -2.87 10.01
N VAL A 155 4.98 -2.22 10.66
CA VAL A 155 6.27 -2.84 10.97
C VAL A 155 6.02 -3.86 12.08
N PHE A 156 6.06 -5.15 11.73
CA PHE A 156 5.86 -6.24 12.68
C PHE A 156 7.10 -6.49 13.53
N SER A 157 8.30 -6.18 13.03
CA SER A 157 9.56 -6.35 13.73
C SER A 157 9.81 -5.33 14.84
N ARG A 158 10.60 -5.69 15.82
CA ARG A 158 11.04 -4.83 16.93
C ARG A 158 12.56 -4.93 17.11
N GLN A 159 13.18 -3.80 17.36
CA GLN A 159 14.60 -3.66 17.66
C GLN A 159 14.84 -3.95 19.15
N ARG A 160 14.51 -5.16 19.58
CA ARG A 160 14.62 -5.63 20.98
C ARG A 160 15.30 -6.98 21.01
N TYR A 161 15.93 -7.31 22.13
CA TYR A 161 16.47 -8.65 22.36
C TYR A 161 15.34 -9.63 22.70
N TRP A 162 14.50 -9.28 23.70
CA TRP A 162 13.42 -10.14 24.15
C TRP A 162 12.24 -10.12 23.18
N GLY A 163 11.97 -11.26 22.62
CA GLY A 163 10.90 -11.53 21.65
C GLY A 163 11.21 -12.80 20.87
N GLU A 164 10.25 -13.34 20.16
CA GLU A 164 10.46 -14.48 19.26
C GLU A 164 11.36 -14.05 18.12
N PRO A 165 12.48 -14.75 17.84
CA PRO A 165 13.34 -14.47 16.71
C PRO A 165 12.63 -14.83 15.40
N PHE A 166 12.91 -14.04 14.35
CA PHE A 166 12.46 -14.40 13.01
C PHE A 166 13.33 -15.52 12.45
N PRO A 167 12.73 -16.61 11.92
CA PRO A 167 13.48 -17.68 11.29
C PRO A 167 13.89 -17.30 9.85
N VAL A 168 14.68 -16.22 9.74
CA VAL A 168 15.07 -15.59 8.48
C VAL A 168 16.57 -15.35 8.46
N TYR A 169 17.22 -15.75 7.38
CA TYR A 169 18.61 -15.37 7.07
C TYR A 169 18.65 -14.56 5.77
N TYR A 170 19.77 -13.90 5.51
CA TYR A 170 19.93 -13.03 4.34
C TYR A 170 20.97 -13.55 3.37
N GLU A 171 20.53 -13.97 2.20
CA GLU A 171 21.39 -14.34 1.09
C GLU A 171 21.43 -13.19 0.08
N ASN A 172 22.62 -12.61 -0.17
CA ASN A 172 22.79 -11.44 -1.03
C ASN A 172 21.86 -10.27 -0.70
N GLY A 173 21.55 -10.08 0.59
CA GLY A 173 20.63 -9.04 1.06
C GLY A 173 19.15 -9.35 0.87
N LEU A 174 18.79 -10.52 0.36
CA LEU A 174 17.42 -10.99 0.22
C LEU A 174 17.06 -11.93 1.35
N PRO A 175 15.89 -11.75 2.01
CA PRO A 175 15.44 -12.61 3.09
C PRO A 175 15.09 -14.01 2.57
N GLN A 176 15.56 -15.03 3.29
CA GLN A 176 15.26 -16.44 3.05
C GLN A 176 14.67 -17.04 4.34
N MET A 177 13.67 -17.90 4.21
CA MET A 177 13.06 -18.58 5.35
C MET A 177 13.84 -19.83 5.73
N ILE A 178 14.02 -20.05 7.03
CA ILE A 178 14.47 -21.33 7.57
C ILE A 178 13.30 -22.31 7.49
N GLY A 179 13.55 -23.55 7.06
CA GLY A 179 12.51 -24.59 6.96
C GLY A 179 11.91 -24.93 8.33
N GLU A 180 10.63 -25.25 8.38
CA GLU A 180 9.89 -25.56 9.61
C GLU A 180 10.51 -26.71 10.39
N GLU A 181 11.11 -27.67 9.71
CA GLU A 181 11.79 -28.84 10.29
C GLU A 181 13.02 -28.49 11.11
N HIS A 182 13.51 -27.26 11.00
CA HIS A 182 14.71 -26.76 11.71
C HIS A 182 14.35 -25.78 12.85
N LEU A 183 13.07 -25.62 13.14
CA LEU A 183 12.57 -24.76 14.22
C LEU A 183 12.38 -25.57 15.54
N PRO A 184 12.44 -24.88 16.67
CA PRO A 184 12.66 -23.45 16.88
C PRO A 184 14.14 -23.05 16.79
N ILE A 185 14.41 -21.80 16.42
CA ILE A 185 15.69 -21.15 16.68
C ILE A 185 15.62 -20.45 18.05
N HIS A 186 16.68 -20.52 18.82
CA HIS A 186 16.74 -19.92 20.15
C HIS A 186 17.53 -18.62 20.13
N LEU A 187 17.12 -17.64 20.97
CA LEU A 187 17.89 -16.43 21.15
C LEU A 187 19.30 -16.75 21.67
N PRO A 188 20.35 -16.14 21.11
CA PRO A 188 21.71 -16.34 21.56
C PRO A 188 21.98 -15.57 22.85
N GLU A 189 22.95 -15.96 23.61
CA GLU A 189 23.46 -15.14 24.72
C GLU A 189 24.15 -13.89 24.17
N VAL A 190 23.92 -12.74 24.81
CA VAL A 190 24.56 -11.46 24.49
C VAL A 190 25.06 -10.81 25.77
N GLU A 191 26.18 -10.11 25.67
CA GLU A 191 26.73 -9.39 26.83
C GLU A 191 25.92 -8.14 27.17
N LYS A 192 25.28 -7.54 26.17
CA LYS A 192 24.50 -6.29 26.30
C LYS A 192 23.18 -6.39 25.55
N TYR A 193 22.10 -5.96 26.20
CA TYR A 193 20.75 -5.87 25.62
C TYR A 193 20.44 -4.51 25.00
N LEU A 194 21.46 -3.71 24.73
CA LEU A 194 21.38 -2.41 24.06
C LEU A 194 21.69 -2.55 22.57
N PRO A 195 21.26 -1.60 21.74
CA PRO A 195 21.71 -1.54 20.37
C PRO A 195 23.24 -1.51 20.26
N THR A 196 23.77 -1.95 19.11
CA THR A 196 25.20 -1.83 18.82
C THR A 196 25.61 -0.36 18.66
N GLU A 197 26.91 -0.07 18.66
CA GLU A 197 27.42 1.29 18.45
C GLU A 197 27.04 1.83 17.06
N GLU A 198 26.89 0.96 16.06
CA GLU A 198 26.42 1.30 14.71
C GLU A 198 24.90 1.45 14.61
N GLY A 199 24.14 1.25 15.71
CA GLY A 199 22.69 1.38 15.76
C GLY A 199 21.90 0.14 15.33
N ASN A 200 22.56 -1.01 15.18
CA ASN A 200 21.87 -2.27 14.92
C ASN A 200 21.08 -2.74 16.16
N PRO A 201 20.03 -3.56 15.98
CA PRO A 201 19.30 -4.17 17.09
C PRO A 201 20.21 -4.94 18.05
N PRO A 202 19.78 -5.18 19.32
CA PRO A 202 20.61 -5.87 20.32
C PRO A 202 21.17 -7.23 19.91
N LEU A 203 20.50 -7.99 19.04
CA LEU A 203 21.02 -9.25 18.49
C LEU A 203 22.29 -9.06 17.65
N GLY A 204 22.56 -7.83 17.19
CA GLY A 204 23.84 -7.49 16.54
C GLY A 204 25.06 -7.61 17.45
N ASN A 205 24.87 -7.67 18.80
CA ASN A 205 25.95 -7.96 19.77
C ASN A 205 26.24 -9.44 19.94
N ALA A 206 25.46 -10.34 19.35
CA ALA A 206 25.68 -11.77 19.46
C ALA A 206 26.91 -12.20 18.67
N THR A 207 27.71 -13.10 19.24
CA THR A 207 28.87 -13.70 18.59
C THR A 207 28.51 -14.92 17.73
N ALA A 208 27.34 -15.54 18.01
CA ALA A 208 26.82 -16.71 17.31
C ALA A 208 25.37 -16.43 16.87
N TRP A 209 25.21 -15.79 15.70
CA TRP A 209 23.91 -15.47 15.11
C TRP A 209 24.00 -15.49 13.57
N ALA A 210 24.51 -16.61 13.05
CA ALA A 210 24.54 -16.90 11.61
C ALA A 210 23.91 -18.27 11.36
N TRP A 211 23.32 -18.45 10.18
CA TRP A 211 22.68 -19.70 9.76
C TRP A 211 23.55 -20.50 8.81
N ASP A 212 23.87 -21.72 9.18
CA ASP A 212 24.54 -22.69 8.34
C ASP A 212 23.48 -23.49 7.56
N THR A 213 23.40 -23.25 6.26
CA THR A 213 22.39 -23.88 5.37
C THR A 213 22.71 -25.36 5.07
N ILE A 214 23.93 -25.82 5.35
CA ILE A 214 24.32 -27.22 5.12
C ILE A 214 24.02 -28.08 6.35
N ASN A 215 24.37 -27.56 7.55
CA ASN A 215 24.18 -28.31 8.80
C ASN A 215 22.90 -27.91 9.54
N HIS A 216 22.13 -26.95 9.00
CA HIS A 216 20.84 -26.48 9.50
C HIS A 216 20.89 -26.08 11.00
N LYS A 217 21.84 -25.21 11.34
CA LYS A 217 22.02 -24.75 12.73
C LYS A 217 22.56 -23.33 12.80
N VAL A 218 22.35 -22.70 13.96
CA VAL A 218 22.97 -21.41 14.26
C VAL A 218 24.45 -21.63 14.62
N VAL A 219 25.31 -20.81 14.05
CA VAL A 219 26.78 -20.87 14.21
C VAL A 219 27.37 -19.49 14.50
N SER A 220 28.67 -19.44 14.77
CA SER A 220 29.41 -18.19 14.97
C SER A 220 29.37 -17.28 13.75
N ASN A 221 29.25 -15.97 13.99
CA ASN A 221 29.28 -14.94 12.94
C ASN A 221 30.62 -14.89 12.20
N GLU A 222 31.70 -15.35 12.81
CA GLU A 222 33.02 -15.45 12.18
C GLU A 222 33.05 -16.43 11.00
N LEU A 223 32.08 -17.33 10.92
CA LEU A 223 31.95 -18.31 9.86
C LEU A 223 31.15 -17.83 8.66
N ILE A 224 30.59 -16.62 8.68
CA ILE A 224 29.81 -16.08 7.56
C ILE A 224 30.70 -15.97 6.32
N ASP A 225 30.35 -16.75 5.30
CA ASP A 225 31.02 -16.80 3.99
C ASP A 225 30.15 -16.25 2.85
N ASN A 226 28.89 -15.98 3.10
CA ASN A 226 27.87 -15.59 2.13
C ASN A 226 27.70 -16.56 0.95
N GLN A 227 28.05 -17.85 1.17
CA GLN A 227 27.86 -18.96 0.22
C GLN A 227 27.05 -20.08 0.84
N THR A 228 27.38 -20.48 2.08
CA THR A 228 26.72 -21.53 2.84
C THR A 228 26.31 -21.07 4.24
N ILE A 229 26.94 -20.02 4.77
CA ILE A 229 26.67 -19.46 6.10
C ILE A 229 26.33 -17.99 5.94
N PHE A 230 25.14 -17.63 6.38
CA PHE A 230 24.53 -16.33 6.17
C PHE A 230 24.12 -15.65 7.48
N PRO A 231 24.08 -14.30 7.54
CA PRO A 231 23.61 -13.59 8.71
C PRO A 231 22.11 -13.80 8.94
N LEU A 232 21.71 -13.97 10.20
CA LEU A 232 20.32 -14.04 10.64
C LEU A 232 19.72 -12.64 10.83
N GLU A 233 18.38 -12.57 10.79
CA GLU A 233 17.62 -11.36 11.12
C GLU A 233 17.89 -10.90 12.55
N LEU A 234 18.17 -9.60 12.74
CA LEU A 234 18.52 -9.01 14.03
C LEU A 234 17.32 -8.50 14.82
N ASN A 235 16.17 -8.33 14.16
CA ASN A 235 14.93 -7.93 14.83
C ASN A 235 14.24 -9.15 15.45
N THR A 236 13.37 -8.90 16.42
CA THR A 236 12.47 -9.89 16.99
C THR A 236 11.02 -9.54 16.69
N MET A 237 10.13 -10.51 16.83
CA MET A 237 8.68 -10.28 16.75
C MET A 237 8.22 -9.41 17.92
N PRO A 238 7.08 -8.69 17.82
CA PRO A 238 6.54 -7.95 18.96
C PRO A 238 6.15 -8.91 20.09
N GLY A 239 6.26 -8.46 21.35
CA GLY A 239 5.96 -9.30 22.52
C GLY A 239 4.56 -9.93 22.53
N TRP A 240 3.58 -9.29 21.87
CA TRP A 240 2.24 -9.86 21.72
C TRP A 240 2.18 -11.06 20.74
N ALA A 241 3.18 -11.27 19.92
CA ALA A 241 3.25 -12.45 19.07
C ALA A 241 3.36 -13.72 19.93
N GLY A 242 4.29 -13.75 20.91
CA GLY A 242 4.41 -14.84 21.87
C GLY A 242 3.21 -14.92 22.82
N SER A 243 2.80 -13.79 23.40
CA SER A 243 1.67 -13.79 24.35
C SER A 243 0.34 -14.21 23.73
N SER A 244 0.18 -14.09 22.43
CA SER A 244 -1.04 -14.55 21.74
C SER A 244 -1.19 -16.06 21.72
N TRP A 245 -0.14 -16.84 21.94
CA TRP A 245 -0.20 -18.29 21.94
C TRP A 245 -1.03 -18.87 23.09
N TYR A 246 -1.18 -18.15 24.22
CA TYR A 246 -1.90 -18.67 25.38
C TYR A 246 -3.36 -19.03 25.07
N TRP A 247 -4.06 -18.22 24.29
CA TRP A 247 -5.45 -18.53 23.94
C TRP A 247 -5.57 -19.59 22.85
N LEU A 248 -4.57 -19.77 22.00
CA LEU A 248 -4.49 -20.91 21.09
C LEU A 248 -4.29 -22.22 21.88
N GLU A 249 -3.45 -22.20 22.92
CA GLU A 249 -3.24 -23.35 23.83
C GLU A 249 -4.57 -23.78 24.50
N TYR A 250 -5.44 -22.85 24.88
CA TYR A 250 -6.76 -23.17 25.44
C TYR A 250 -7.72 -23.80 24.43
N MET A 251 -7.47 -23.66 23.14
CA MET A 251 -8.29 -24.24 22.07
C MET A 251 -7.86 -25.67 21.70
N MET A 252 -6.68 -26.12 22.18
CA MET A 252 -6.18 -27.46 21.93
C MET A 252 -6.81 -28.48 22.88
N GLU A 253 -6.99 -29.70 22.39
CA GLU A 253 -7.35 -30.82 23.26
C GLU A 253 -6.21 -31.08 24.28
N LYS A 254 -6.60 -31.39 25.51
CA LYS A 254 -5.65 -31.59 26.60
C LYS A 254 -4.71 -32.78 26.28
N GLY A 255 -3.44 -32.46 26.07
CA GLY A 255 -2.39 -33.43 25.74
C GLY A 255 -2.03 -33.54 24.26
N ASP A 256 -2.79 -32.90 23.36
CA ASP A 256 -2.40 -32.83 21.95
C ASP A 256 -1.55 -31.56 21.70
N ARG A 257 -0.25 -31.75 21.56
CA ARG A 257 0.72 -30.70 21.23
C ARG A 257 1.30 -30.83 19.83
N THR A 258 0.68 -31.63 18.99
CA THR A 258 1.18 -31.90 17.63
C THR A 258 0.98 -30.72 16.68
N VAL A 259 -0.04 -29.89 16.92
CA VAL A 259 -0.35 -28.72 16.09
C VAL A 259 0.53 -27.52 16.45
N PHE A 260 0.95 -27.42 17.72
CA PHE A 260 1.79 -26.34 18.23
C PHE A 260 2.94 -26.91 19.06
N PRO A 261 4.03 -27.35 18.41
CA PRO A 261 5.21 -27.80 19.14
C PRO A 261 5.78 -26.66 19.98
N THR A 262 6.04 -26.96 21.24
CA THR A 262 6.67 -26.03 22.19
C THR A 262 8.17 -26.20 22.19
#